data_c777e0dcacf64d4603cf3af6cd3ffd1c
#
_entry.id   c777e0dcacf64d4603cf3af6cd3ffd1c
#
_cell.length_a   1.000
_cell.length_b   1.000
_cell.length_c   1.000
_cell.angle_alpha   90.00
_cell.angle_beta   90.00
_cell.angle_gamma   90.00
#
_symmetry.space_group_name_H-M   'P 1'
#
loop_
_entity.id
_entity.type
_entity.pdbx_description
1 polymer ?
#
loop_
_entity_poly.entity_id
_entity_poly.type
_entity_poly.pdbx_seq_one_letter_code
_entity_poly.pdbx_strand_id
1 'polypeptide(L)'
;EFDGICEQSGIPYWLDYGTLLGAVRHKGFIPWDDDVDLGMMREDIDRLMAAVENDKRYRITTVYDKYAYCRQIRFAYSDADIPCFLDLFIYDWMPYSSPDKLAKQQAIRACLLDKFKKNTLFDFWGNEPYLSSSDNRSSLVANEFDRCIAKAKDDDVICENNRASAIIWGIDNVDSGQQHWWSCAKEDVFPLEKLEFEGVQLNAPHNCDSILQSQYGTYLELPKDINTHFQHIDRTLLNAPKTEEALKTLFAGVQTSTSTAN
;
A
#
# COMPACT_ATOMS: atom_id res chain seq x y z
N GLU A 1 -8.24 6.07 13.14
CA GLU A 1 -7.00 6.59 13.76
C GLU A 1 -5.98 6.99 12.70
N PHE A 2 -5.64 6.13 11.75
CA PHE A 2 -4.72 6.44 10.65
C PHE A 2 -5.14 7.71 9.88
N ASP A 3 -6.41 7.82 9.47
CA ASP A 3 -6.97 9.00 8.81
C ASP A 3 -6.77 10.26 9.66
N GLY A 4 -7.02 10.19 10.97
CA GLY A 4 -6.81 11.31 11.88
C GLY A 4 -5.34 11.74 11.99
N ILE A 5 -4.38 10.81 11.95
CA ILE A 5 -2.94 11.13 11.90
C ILE A 5 -2.60 11.85 10.61
N CYS A 6 -3.07 11.33 9.49
CA CYS A 6 -2.83 11.90 8.16
C CYS A 6 -3.45 13.30 8.03
N GLU A 7 -4.69 13.49 8.49
CA GLU A 7 -5.39 14.78 8.47
C GLU A 7 -4.66 15.83 9.31
N GLN A 8 -4.29 15.50 10.55
CA GLN A 8 -3.56 16.41 11.45
C GLN A 8 -2.18 16.80 10.92
N SER A 9 -1.54 15.90 10.20
CA SER A 9 -0.19 16.11 9.63
C SER A 9 -0.21 16.64 8.20
N GLY A 10 -1.39 16.80 7.59
CA GLY A 10 -1.54 17.20 6.20
C GLY A 10 -0.89 16.22 5.22
N ILE A 11 -0.99 14.92 5.51
CA ILE A 11 -0.41 13.83 4.70
C ILE A 11 -1.51 13.25 3.82
N PRO A 12 -1.43 13.38 2.49
CA PRO A 12 -2.41 12.78 1.59
C PRO A 12 -2.24 11.26 1.52
N TYR A 13 -3.35 10.56 1.51
CA TYR A 13 -3.48 9.14 1.19
C TYR A 13 -4.83 8.93 0.50
N TRP A 14 -5.02 7.80 -0.15
CA TRP A 14 -6.32 7.43 -0.74
C TRP A 14 -6.59 5.94 -0.61
N LEU A 15 -7.88 5.57 -0.61
CA LEU A 15 -8.30 4.17 -0.76
C LEU A 15 -7.82 3.64 -2.10
N ASP A 16 -7.27 2.43 -2.12
CA ASP A 16 -6.69 1.84 -3.32
C ASP A 16 -7.19 0.41 -3.53
N TYR A 17 -6.96 -0.14 -4.69
CA TYR A 17 -7.26 -1.53 -5.06
C TYR A 17 -8.58 -2.07 -4.51
N GLY A 18 -8.53 -3.21 -3.79
CA GLY A 18 -9.69 -3.90 -3.23
C GLY A 18 -10.49 -3.00 -2.30
N THR A 19 -9.82 -2.19 -1.50
CA THR A 19 -10.47 -1.25 -0.57
C THR A 19 -11.24 -0.15 -1.31
N LEU A 20 -10.66 0.44 -2.38
CA LEU A 20 -11.39 1.40 -3.21
C LEU A 20 -12.59 0.76 -3.92
N LEU A 21 -12.40 -0.44 -4.47
CA LEU A 21 -13.46 -1.20 -5.12
C LEU A 21 -14.60 -1.52 -4.14
N GLY A 22 -14.26 -1.91 -2.91
CA GLY A 22 -15.20 -2.15 -1.82
C GLY A 22 -15.98 -0.90 -1.45
N ALA A 23 -15.30 0.23 -1.29
CA ALA A 23 -15.92 1.51 -0.99
C ALA A 23 -16.96 1.91 -2.04
N VAL A 24 -16.62 1.79 -3.34
CA VAL A 24 -17.53 2.16 -4.43
C VAL A 24 -18.72 1.22 -4.56
N ARG A 25 -18.49 -0.11 -4.45
CA ARG A 25 -19.56 -1.11 -4.67
C ARG A 25 -20.40 -1.42 -3.44
N HIS A 26 -19.78 -1.42 -2.26
CA HIS A 26 -20.36 -1.94 -1.02
C HIS A 26 -20.45 -0.90 0.09
N LYS A 27 -19.79 0.26 -0.05
CA LYS A 27 -19.54 1.25 1.00
C LYS A 27 -18.79 0.68 2.19
N GLY A 28 -17.97 -0.33 1.95
CA GLY A 28 -17.22 -1.08 2.94
C GLY A 28 -16.43 -2.18 2.29
N PHE A 29 -16.01 -3.17 3.07
CA PHE A 29 -15.25 -4.30 2.56
C PHE A 29 -15.98 -5.08 1.46
N ILE A 30 -15.23 -5.61 0.51
CA ILE A 30 -15.71 -6.70 -0.33
C ILE A 30 -15.93 -7.90 0.59
N PRO A 31 -17.06 -8.66 0.50
CA PRO A 31 -17.42 -9.67 1.50
C PRO A 31 -16.41 -10.81 1.74
N TRP A 32 -15.44 -10.97 0.86
CA TRP A 32 -14.37 -11.98 0.96
C TRP A 32 -12.97 -11.37 1.06
N ASP A 33 -12.87 -10.06 1.30
CA ASP A 33 -11.64 -9.30 1.48
C ASP A 33 -11.31 -9.13 2.95
N ASP A 34 -10.04 -9.20 3.33
CA ASP A 34 -9.62 -9.16 4.74
C ASP A 34 -8.46 -8.18 5.00
N ASP A 35 -8.12 -7.34 4.03
CA ASP A 35 -7.07 -6.32 4.14
C ASP A 35 -7.56 -4.92 3.78
N VAL A 36 -6.72 -3.94 4.01
CA VAL A 36 -6.96 -2.54 3.66
C VAL A 36 -5.75 -2.01 2.92
N ASP A 37 -5.99 -1.69 1.65
CA ASP A 37 -5.01 -1.12 0.73
C ASP A 37 -5.15 0.40 0.65
N LEU A 38 -4.07 1.13 0.87
CA LEU A 38 -4.01 2.58 0.77
C LEU A 38 -2.87 3.01 -0.15
N GLY A 39 -3.16 3.93 -1.04
CA GLY A 39 -2.15 4.57 -1.89
C GLY A 39 -1.55 5.81 -1.22
N MET A 40 -0.24 5.97 -1.33
CA MET A 40 0.49 7.15 -0.84
C MET A 40 1.62 7.52 -1.80
N MET A 41 1.91 8.83 -1.90
CA MET A 41 3.12 9.25 -2.60
C MET A 41 4.37 8.90 -1.78
N ARG A 42 5.47 8.57 -2.46
CA ARG A 42 6.74 8.18 -1.80
C ARG A 42 7.20 9.18 -0.73
N GLU A 43 7.15 10.46 -1.03
CA GLU A 43 7.55 11.53 -0.12
C GLU A 43 6.68 11.62 1.15
N ASP A 44 5.43 11.14 1.07
CA ASP A 44 4.50 11.16 2.19
C ASP A 44 4.70 9.99 3.15
N ILE A 45 5.33 8.91 2.72
CA ILE A 45 5.74 7.79 3.60
C ILE A 45 6.73 8.29 4.67
N ASP A 46 7.73 9.07 4.27
CA ASP A 46 8.72 9.61 5.23
C ASP A 46 8.06 10.58 6.21
N ARG A 47 7.11 11.39 5.72
CA ARG A 47 6.31 12.29 6.57
C ARG A 47 5.45 11.53 7.56
N LEU A 48 4.82 10.43 7.13
CA LEU A 48 4.04 9.56 7.99
C LEU A 48 4.91 8.90 9.05
N MET A 49 6.10 8.39 8.69
CA MET A 49 7.06 7.83 9.64
C MET A 49 7.42 8.84 10.72
N ALA A 50 7.71 10.08 10.33
CA ALA A 50 8.02 11.17 11.27
C ALA A 50 6.81 11.53 12.16
N ALA A 51 5.60 11.51 11.62
CA ALA A 51 4.38 11.83 12.39
C ALA A 51 4.09 10.82 13.51
N VAL A 52 4.47 9.55 13.31
CA VAL A 52 4.23 8.49 14.30
C VAL A 52 5.47 8.10 15.14
N GLU A 53 6.62 8.66 14.87
CA GLU A 53 7.90 8.29 15.50
C GLU A 53 7.83 8.23 17.04
N ASN A 54 7.13 9.16 17.65
CA ASN A 54 6.99 9.28 19.10
C ASN A 54 5.69 8.67 19.65
N ASP A 55 4.81 8.17 18.79
CA ASP A 55 3.56 7.54 19.21
C ASP A 55 3.74 6.03 19.39
N LYS A 56 3.91 5.61 20.63
CA LYS A 56 4.14 4.21 20.97
C LYS A 56 2.98 3.26 20.66
N ARG A 57 1.82 3.79 20.29
CA ARG A 57 0.65 2.96 19.93
C ARG A 57 0.81 2.31 18.57
N TYR A 58 1.56 2.95 17.66
CA TYR A 58 1.68 2.53 16.27
C TYR A 58 3.11 2.21 15.89
N ARG A 59 3.23 1.43 14.84
CA ARG A 59 4.49 1.14 14.17
C ARG A 59 4.30 1.18 12.67
N ILE A 60 5.31 1.65 11.97
CA ILE A 60 5.44 1.47 10.52
C ILE A 60 6.57 0.49 10.29
N THR A 61 6.30 -0.55 9.53
CA THR A 61 7.28 -1.59 9.21
C THR A 61 7.46 -1.71 7.72
N THR A 62 8.70 -1.92 7.31
CA THR A 62 9.01 -2.33 5.93
C THR A 62 9.21 -3.83 5.91
N VAL A 63 8.47 -4.51 5.04
CA VAL A 63 8.56 -5.95 4.82
C VAL A 63 8.97 -6.20 3.38
N TYR A 64 9.96 -7.06 3.18
CA TYR A 64 10.39 -7.51 1.85
C TYR A 64 9.77 -8.88 1.59
N ASP A 65 8.80 -8.92 0.69
CA ASP A 65 8.08 -10.13 0.33
C ASP A 65 8.69 -10.78 -0.91
N LYS A 66 9.21 -12.00 -0.74
CA LYS A 66 9.81 -12.80 -1.80
C LYS A 66 8.79 -13.34 -2.80
N TYR A 67 7.57 -13.61 -2.38
CA TYR A 67 6.55 -14.17 -3.27
C TYR A 67 6.11 -13.17 -4.32
N ALA A 68 5.94 -11.91 -3.93
CA ALA A 68 5.59 -10.82 -4.83
C ALA A 68 6.81 -9.99 -5.28
N TYR A 69 8.00 -10.23 -4.70
CA TYR A 69 9.19 -9.41 -4.90
C TYR A 69 8.93 -7.92 -4.67
N CYS A 70 8.25 -7.60 -3.57
CA CYS A 70 7.90 -6.24 -3.22
C CYS A 70 8.56 -5.78 -1.92
N ARG A 71 8.62 -4.46 -1.78
CA ARG A 71 8.96 -3.76 -0.55
C ARG A 71 7.66 -3.12 -0.03
N GLN A 72 6.96 -3.82 0.86
CA GLN A 72 5.71 -3.38 1.45
C GLN A 72 5.95 -2.49 2.66
N ILE A 73 5.16 -1.43 2.77
CA ILE A 73 5.08 -0.59 3.96
C ILE A 73 3.77 -0.92 4.66
N ARG A 74 3.84 -1.17 5.95
CA ARG A 74 2.67 -1.49 6.77
C ARG A 74 2.57 -0.55 7.95
N PHE A 75 1.39 0.02 8.13
CA PHE A 75 1.02 0.72 9.36
C PHE A 75 0.22 -0.25 10.24
N ALA A 76 0.62 -0.40 11.50
CA ALA A 76 0.01 -1.34 12.41
C ALA A 76 0.06 -0.81 13.86
N TYR A 77 -0.73 -1.43 14.74
CA TYR A 77 -0.54 -1.24 16.18
C TYR A 77 0.79 -1.84 16.62
N SER A 78 1.43 -1.20 17.63
CA SER A 78 2.64 -1.75 18.26
C SER A 78 2.34 -2.96 19.12
N ASP A 79 1.11 -3.07 19.63
CA ASP A 79 0.64 -4.23 20.37
C ASP A 79 0.53 -5.44 19.43
N ALA A 80 1.33 -6.48 19.69
CA ALA A 80 1.37 -7.69 18.89
C ALA A 80 0.09 -8.55 19.01
N ASP A 81 -0.72 -8.32 20.04
CA ASP A 81 -2.00 -8.99 20.22
C ASP A 81 -3.11 -8.35 19.35
N ILE A 82 -2.82 -7.24 18.66
CA ILE A 82 -3.69 -6.62 17.64
C ILE A 82 -3.10 -6.90 16.25
N PRO A 83 -3.55 -7.94 15.54
CA PRO A 83 -2.92 -8.38 14.30
C PRO A 83 -3.32 -7.56 13.05
N CYS A 84 -4.08 -6.47 13.24
CA CYS A 84 -4.55 -5.63 12.15
C CYS A 84 -3.43 -4.72 11.63
N PHE A 85 -3.36 -4.57 10.30
CA PHE A 85 -2.46 -3.65 9.63
C PHE A 85 -3.13 -3.04 8.39
N LEU A 86 -2.55 -1.94 7.90
CA LEU A 86 -2.88 -1.33 6.63
C LEU A 86 -1.68 -1.49 5.71
N ASP A 87 -1.89 -1.97 4.49
CA ASP A 87 -0.87 -1.99 3.46
C ASP A 87 -0.82 -0.63 2.75
N LEU A 88 0.36 -0.03 2.70
CA LEU A 88 0.60 1.28 2.09
C LEU A 88 1.35 1.09 0.78
N PHE A 89 0.64 1.23 -0.33
CA PHE A 89 1.22 1.18 -1.67
C PHE A 89 1.89 2.49 -2.04
N ILE A 90 3.14 2.40 -2.43
CA ILE A 90 3.94 3.56 -2.80
C ILE A 90 3.69 3.94 -4.25
N TYR A 91 3.45 5.23 -4.48
CA TYR A 91 3.35 5.83 -5.80
C TYR A 91 4.43 6.89 -6.01
N ASP A 92 4.84 7.05 -7.26
CA ASP A 92 5.81 8.06 -7.67
C ASP A 92 5.18 9.05 -8.64
N TRP A 93 5.63 10.31 -8.57
CA TRP A 93 5.29 11.32 -9.56
C TRP A 93 5.94 11.01 -10.90
N MET A 94 5.19 11.17 -11.97
CA MET A 94 5.63 10.95 -13.33
C MET A 94 5.45 12.21 -14.17
N PRO A 95 6.43 12.64 -14.99
CA PRO A 95 6.29 13.87 -15.78
C PRO A 95 5.04 13.83 -16.68
N TYR A 96 4.85 12.71 -17.37
CA TYR A 96 3.66 12.36 -18.16
C TYR A 96 3.67 10.87 -18.43
N SER A 97 2.48 10.28 -18.56
CA SER A 97 2.35 8.88 -18.97
C SER A 97 2.58 8.73 -20.49
N SER A 98 3.43 7.78 -20.86
CA SER A 98 3.66 7.42 -22.27
C SER A 98 4.14 5.97 -22.38
N PRO A 99 3.92 5.31 -23.54
CA PRO A 99 4.41 3.94 -23.76
C PRO A 99 5.93 3.81 -23.57
N ASP A 100 6.72 4.82 -23.95
CA ASP A 100 8.17 4.82 -23.77
C ASP A 100 8.57 4.83 -22.29
N LYS A 101 7.97 5.69 -21.48
CA LYS A 101 8.25 5.78 -20.05
C LYS A 101 7.79 4.52 -19.31
N LEU A 102 6.64 3.98 -19.67
CA LEU A 102 6.14 2.72 -19.11
C LEU A 102 7.09 1.56 -19.48
N ALA A 103 7.57 1.50 -20.72
CA ALA A 103 8.53 0.49 -21.16
C ALA A 103 9.86 0.61 -20.41
N LYS A 104 10.35 1.83 -20.13
CA LYS A 104 11.55 2.05 -19.31
C LYS A 104 11.37 1.54 -17.89
N GLN A 105 10.24 1.84 -17.25
CA GLN A 105 9.95 1.29 -15.92
C GLN A 105 9.86 -0.23 -15.93
N GLN A 106 9.23 -0.82 -16.93
CA GLN A 106 9.19 -2.27 -17.12
C GLN A 106 10.60 -2.87 -17.21
N ALA A 107 11.48 -2.25 -17.97
CA ALA A 107 12.86 -2.71 -18.10
C ALA A 107 13.62 -2.65 -16.76
N ILE A 108 13.43 -1.58 -15.99
CA ILE A 108 14.03 -1.45 -14.65
C ILE A 108 13.54 -2.58 -13.73
N ARG A 109 12.23 -2.83 -13.71
CA ARG A 109 11.63 -3.89 -12.88
C ARG A 109 12.08 -5.29 -13.33
N ALA A 110 12.10 -5.54 -14.62
CA ALA A 110 12.56 -6.82 -15.16
C ALA A 110 14.02 -7.10 -14.75
N CYS A 111 14.87 -6.07 -14.80
CA CYS A 111 16.25 -6.17 -14.34
C CYS A 111 16.35 -6.46 -12.83
N LEU A 112 15.53 -5.82 -12.02
CA LEU A 112 15.45 -6.05 -10.57
C LEU A 112 15.00 -7.49 -10.26
N LEU A 113 13.93 -7.95 -10.88
CA LEU A 113 13.43 -9.33 -10.74
C LEU A 113 14.47 -10.37 -11.16
N ASP A 114 15.12 -10.14 -12.30
CA ASP A 114 16.16 -11.03 -12.81
C ASP A 114 17.32 -11.14 -11.82
N LYS A 115 17.71 -10.02 -11.23
CA LYS A 115 18.75 -9.96 -10.21
C LYS A 115 18.35 -10.76 -8.96
N PHE A 116 17.14 -10.59 -8.45
CA PHE A 116 16.66 -11.33 -7.28
C PHE A 116 16.50 -12.84 -7.55
N LYS A 117 16.15 -13.22 -8.79
CA LYS A 117 15.93 -14.62 -9.15
C LYS A 117 17.23 -15.38 -9.47
N LYS A 118 18.24 -14.71 -10.02
CA LYS A 118 19.45 -15.37 -10.56
C LYS A 118 20.69 -15.18 -9.72
N ASN A 119 20.74 -14.17 -8.84
CA ASN A 119 21.92 -13.92 -8.03
C ASN A 119 21.82 -14.63 -6.69
N THR A 120 22.72 -15.60 -6.47
CA THR A 120 22.78 -16.41 -5.24
C THR A 120 22.97 -15.59 -3.96
N LEU A 121 23.40 -14.33 -4.06
CA LEU A 121 23.45 -13.41 -2.93
C LEU A 121 22.08 -13.23 -2.25
N PHE A 122 20.97 -13.47 -2.97
CA PHE A 122 19.60 -13.34 -2.46
C PHE A 122 18.92 -14.68 -2.13
N ASP A 123 19.64 -15.81 -2.17
CA ASP A 123 19.07 -17.13 -1.88
C ASP A 123 18.54 -17.23 -0.45
N PHE A 124 19.13 -16.49 0.50
CA PHE A 124 18.65 -16.43 1.88
C PHE A 124 17.18 -15.99 1.97
N TRP A 125 16.77 -15.08 1.10
CA TRP A 125 15.39 -14.56 1.05
C TRP A 125 14.39 -15.63 0.58
N GLY A 126 14.85 -16.67 -0.11
CA GLY A 126 14.03 -17.81 -0.50
C GLY A 126 13.59 -18.69 0.68
N ASN A 127 14.40 -18.72 1.76
CA ASN A 127 14.11 -19.48 2.97
C ASN A 127 13.28 -18.70 3.99
N GLU A 128 13.33 -17.37 3.92
CA GLU A 128 12.60 -16.45 4.78
C GLU A 128 11.83 -15.47 3.89
N PRO A 129 10.68 -15.87 3.34
CA PRO A 129 10.00 -15.10 2.29
C PRO A 129 9.54 -13.72 2.75
N TYR A 130 9.29 -13.54 4.05
CA TYR A 130 8.92 -12.25 4.64
C TYR A 130 10.06 -11.71 5.50
N LEU A 131 10.93 -10.93 4.88
CA LEU A 131 12.08 -10.34 5.56
C LEU A 131 11.73 -8.97 6.13
N SER A 132 11.84 -8.81 7.45
CA SER A 132 11.66 -7.52 8.12
C SER A 132 12.84 -6.58 7.86
N SER A 133 12.59 -5.27 7.81
CA SER A 133 13.63 -4.25 7.76
C SER A 133 14.59 -4.27 8.97
N SER A 134 14.20 -4.90 10.08
CA SER A 134 15.08 -5.11 11.24
C SER A 134 16.12 -6.21 11.04
N ASP A 135 15.97 -7.05 10.01
CA ASP A 135 16.98 -8.05 9.66
C ASP A 135 18.17 -7.39 8.96
N ASN A 136 19.38 -7.69 9.40
CA ASN A 136 20.62 -7.10 8.84
C ASN A 136 20.77 -7.37 7.34
N ARG A 137 20.19 -8.45 6.82
CA ARG A 137 20.25 -8.83 5.40
C ARG A 137 19.28 -8.01 4.55
N SER A 138 18.28 -7.38 5.16
CA SER A 138 17.28 -6.57 4.45
C SER A 138 17.92 -5.40 3.71
N SER A 139 19.03 -4.86 4.20
CA SER A 139 19.77 -3.78 3.55
C SER A 139 20.27 -4.17 2.16
N LEU A 140 20.58 -5.45 1.91
CA LEU A 140 21.00 -5.93 0.58
C LEU A 140 19.84 -5.82 -0.42
N VAL A 141 18.62 -6.19 0.04
CA VAL A 141 17.41 -6.11 -0.79
C VAL A 141 16.99 -4.64 -0.97
N ALA A 142 16.99 -3.85 0.11
CA ALA A 142 16.68 -2.43 0.09
C ALA A 142 17.52 -1.66 -0.92
N ASN A 143 18.84 -1.86 -0.89
CA ASN A 143 19.79 -1.18 -1.79
C ASN A 143 19.47 -1.43 -3.28
N GLU A 144 18.89 -2.57 -3.62
CA GLU A 144 18.53 -2.84 -5.02
C GLU A 144 17.28 -2.07 -5.44
N PHE A 145 16.27 -1.98 -4.55
CA PHE A 145 15.13 -1.10 -4.80
C PHE A 145 15.57 0.36 -4.95
N ASP A 146 16.43 0.84 -4.06
CA ASP A 146 16.89 2.24 -4.06
C ASP A 146 17.71 2.57 -5.33
N ARG A 147 18.53 1.62 -5.83
CA ARG A 147 19.22 1.76 -7.12
C ARG A 147 18.23 1.84 -8.30
N CYS A 148 17.17 1.06 -8.27
CA CYS A 148 16.16 1.09 -9.31
C CYS A 148 15.36 2.39 -9.29
N ILE A 149 15.07 2.93 -8.10
CA ILE A 149 14.42 4.24 -7.94
C ILE A 149 15.33 5.35 -8.47
N ALA A 150 16.62 5.34 -8.11
CA ALA A 150 17.59 6.30 -8.63
C ALA A 150 17.66 6.22 -10.17
N LYS A 151 17.73 5.02 -10.73
CA LYS A 151 17.72 4.84 -12.19
C LYS A 151 16.43 5.38 -12.84
N ALA A 152 15.28 5.18 -12.22
CA ALA A 152 14.01 5.70 -12.75
C ALA A 152 13.99 7.24 -12.75
N LYS A 153 14.65 7.88 -11.76
CA LYS A 153 14.87 9.34 -11.75
C LYS A 153 15.82 9.77 -12.87
N ASP A 154 16.94 9.10 -13.03
CA ASP A 154 17.94 9.39 -14.08
C ASP A 154 17.36 9.22 -15.49
N ASP A 155 16.50 8.22 -15.70
CA ASP A 155 15.82 7.96 -16.97
C ASP A 155 14.58 8.84 -17.19
N ASP A 156 14.32 9.80 -16.30
CA ASP A 156 13.14 10.70 -16.30
C ASP A 156 11.80 9.94 -16.36
N VAL A 157 11.75 8.75 -15.78
CA VAL A 157 10.50 7.98 -15.61
C VAL A 157 9.70 8.56 -14.47
N ILE A 158 10.37 8.89 -13.36
CA ILE A 158 9.79 9.55 -12.19
C ILE A 158 10.45 10.91 -11.96
N CYS A 159 9.73 11.82 -11.32
CA CYS A 159 10.17 13.21 -11.13
C CYS A 159 9.64 13.78 -9.81
N GLU A 160 9.90 15.04 -9.55
CA GLU A 160 9.28 15.79 -8.45
C GLU A 160 7.88 16.28 -8.83
N ASN A 161 7.02 16.48 -7.82
CA ASN A 161 5.60 16.86 -7.97
C ASN A 161 5.37 18.07 -8.90
N ASN A 162 6.23 19.09 -8.84
CA ASN A 162 6.10 20.33 -9.64
C ASN A 162 6.29 20.12 -11.15
N ARG A 163 6.81 18.97 -11.57
CA ARG A 163 6.98 18.57 -12.98
C ARG A 163 5.98 17.51 -13.41
N ALA A 164 5.17 16.99 -12.48
CA ALA A 164 4.32 15.85 -12.72
C ALA A 164 2.96 16.23 -13.30
N SER A 165 2.54 15.50 -14.33
CA SER A 165 1.16 15.45 -14.84
C SER A 165 0.53 14.07 -14.71
N ALA A 166 1.30 13.08 -14.21
CA ALA A 166 0.83 11.71 -13.97
C ALA A 166 1.43 11.16 -12.68
N ILE A 167 0.88 10.05 -12.22
CA ILE A 167 1.46 9.21 -11.17
C ILE A 167 1.66 7.80 -11.70
N ILE A 168 2.57 7.07 -11.09
CA ILE A 168 2.89 5.69 -11.46
C ILE A 168 3.08 4.84 -10.22
N TRP A 169 2.63 3.61 -10.26
CA TRP A 169 2.85 2.64 -9.20
C TRP A 169 4.35 2.43 -8.97
N GLY A 170 4.79 2.60 -7.73
CA GLY A 170 6.21 2.61 -7.38
C GLY A 170 6.92 1.30 -7.70
N ILE A 171 8.22 1.38 -7.95
CA ILE A 171 9.07 0.21 -8.19
C ILE A 171 9.06 -0.76 -7.02
N ASP A 172 8.75 -0.28 -5.84
CA ASP A 172 8.61 -1.05 -4.60
C ASP A 172 7.59 -2.19 -4.70
N ASN A 173 6.59 -1.99 -5.53
CA ASN A 173 5.49 -2.93 -5.75
C ASN A 173 5.80 -3.86 -6.93
N VAL A 174 6.92 -4.55 -6.92
CA VAL A 174 7.29 -5.48 -7.98
C VAL A 174 6.42 -6.71 -7.89
N ASP A 175 5.63 -6.96 -8.93
CA ASP A 175 4.84 -8.17 -9.05
C ASP A 175 5.62 -9.27 -9.78
N SER A 176 5.64 -10.45 -9.19
CA SER A 176 6.37 -11.62 -9.74
C SER A 176 5.68 -12.27 -10.93
N GLY A 177 4.41 -12.02 -11.16
CA GLY A 177 3.59 -12.81 -12.09
C GLY A 177 2.80 -12.03 -13.13
N GLN A 178 2.47 -10.80 -12.88
CA GLN A 178 1.64 -10.01 -13.78
C GLN A 178 2.27 -8.66 -14.06
N GLN A 179 2.15 -8.23 -15.31
CA GLN A 179 2.70 -6.95 -15.76
C GLN A 179 1.69 -5.82 -15.50
N HIS A 180 1.30 -5.63 -14.25
CA HIS A 180 0.43 -4.51 -13.92
C HIS A 180 1.26 -3.23 -13.78
N TRP A 181 1.47 -2.60 -14.91
CA TRP A 181 2.11 -1.29 -15.01
C TRP A 181 1.01 -0.24 -14.96
N TRP A 182 0.70 0.18 -13.76
CA TRP A 182 -0.37 1.13 -13.62
C TRP A 182 0.17 2.56 -13.50
N SER A 183 -0.34 3.42 -14.33
CA SER A 183 -0.17 4.87 -14.24
C SER A 183 -1.48 5.55 -14.61
N CYS A 184 -1.75 6.69 -14.00
CA CYS A 184 -2.90 7.50 -14.31
C CYS A 184 -2.53 8.97 -14.39
N ALA A 185 -3.44 9.80 -14.88
CA ALA A 185 -3.30 11.24 -14.81
C ALA A 185 -3.30 11.69 -13.33
N LYS A 186 -2.49 12.70 -13.02
CA LYS A 186 -2.46 13.30 -11.68
C LYS A 186 -3.84 13.80 -11.25
N GLU A 187 -4.59 14.34 -12.19
CA GLU A 187 -5.95 14.85 -12.00
C GLU A 187 -7.00 13.76 -11.71
N ASP A 188 -6.73 12.49 -12.03
CA ASP A 188 -7.60 11.37 -11.65
C ASP A 188 -7.50 11.06 -10.16
N VAL A 189 -6.38 11.40 -9.53
CA VAL A 189 -6.19 11.17 -8.09
C VAL A 189 -6.40 12.45 -7.28
N PHE A 190 -5.90 13.59 -7.76
CA PHE A 190 -5.92 14.85 -7.02
C PHE A 190 -6.79 15.92 -7.71
N PRO A 191 -7.53 16.75 -6.92
CA PRO A 191 -7.62 16.75 -5.46
C PRO A 191 -8.35 15.51 -4.94
N LEU A 192 -7.98 15.01 -3.75
CA LEU A 192 -8.66 13.87 -3.14
C LEU A 192 -10.10 14.22 -2.78
N GLU A 193 -10.99 13.24 -2.91
CA GLU A 193 -12.40 13.31 -2.52
C GLU A 193 -12.63 12.49 -1.24
N LYS A 194 -13.83 12.63 -0.63
CA LYS A 194 -14.23 11.77 0.47
C LYS A 194 -15.23 10.73 -0.01
N LEU A 195 -14.99 9.47 0.37
CA LEU A 195 -15.85 8.34 0.05
C LEU A 195 -16.18 7.56 1.32
N GLU A 196 -17.43 7.09 1.42
CA GLU A 196 -17.89 6.28 2.55
C GLU A 196 -17.27 4.87 2.50
N PHE A 197 -16.67 4.45 3.61
CA PHE A 197 -16.17 3.10 3.83
C PHE A 197 -16.47 2.69 5.28
N GLU A 198 -17.25 1.64 5.49
CA GLU A 198 -17.67 1.16 6.83
C GLU A 198 -18.24 2.28 7.72
N GLY A 199 -19.05 3.17 7.14
CA GLY A 199 -19.71 4.27 7.87
C GLY A 199 -18.81 5.47 8.21
N VAL A 200 -17.55 5.49 7.75
CA VAL A 200 -16.63 6.63 7.89
C VAL A 200 -16.30 7.23 6.53
N GLN A 201 -15.95 8.52 6.52
CA GLN A 201 -15.54 9.23 5.31
C GLN A 201 -14.01 9.22 5.20
N LEU A 202 -13.47 8.47 4.23
CA LEU A 202 -12.04 8.35 3.99
C LEU A 202 -11.65 9.03 2.66
N ASN A 203 -10.37 9.31 2.51
CA ASN A 203 -9.85 9.91 1.28
C ASN A 203 -9.87 8.88 0.14
N ALA A 204 -10.33 9.31 -1.02
CA ALA A 204 -10.38 8.53 -2.25
C ALA A 204 -9.84 9.36 -3.43
N PRO A 205 -9.45 8.72 -4.54
CA PRO A 205 -9.10 9.43 -5.76
C PRO A 205 -10.27 10.29 -6.27
N HIS A 206 -9.95 11.40 -6.92
CA HIS A 206 -10.94 12.29 -7.54
C HIS A 206 -11.83 11.55 -8.55
N ASN A 207 -11.25 10.70 -9.37
CA ASN A 207 -11.94 9.95 -10.40
C ASN A 207 -11.85 8.44 -10.13
N CYS A 208 -12.59 7.96 -9.13
CA CYS A 208 -12.61 6.55 -8.75
C CYS A 208 -12.97 5.62 -9.92
N ASP A 209 -13.88 6.05 -10.82
CA ASP A 209 -14.29 5.26 -11.97
C ASP A 209 -13.14 5.02 -12.95
N SER A 210 -12.38 6.08 -13.31
CA SER A 210 -11.20 5.98 -14.17
C SER A 210 -10.15 5.02 -13.57
N ILE A 211 -9.88 5.15 -12.28
CA ILE A 211 -8.93 4.31 -11.56
C ILE A 211 -9.37 2.84 -11.58
N LEU A 212 -10.61 2.56 -11.16
CA LEU A 212 -11.14 1.19 -11.09
C LEU A 212 -11.28 0.54 -12.47
N GLN A 213 -11.68 1.29 -13.49
CA GLN A 213 -11.70 0.76 -14.87
C GLN A 213 -10.30 0.40 -15.34
N SER A 214 -9.29 1.22 -15.01
CA SER A 214 -7.91 0.95 -15.36
C SER A 214 -7.34 -0.29 -14.63
N GLN A 215 -7.73 -0.50 -13.37
CA GLN A 215 -7.24 -1.63 -12.55
C GLN A 215 -7.98 -2.94 -12.83
N TYR A 216 -9.29 -2.89 -13.00
CA TYR A 216 -10.16 -4.06 -13.03
C TYR A 216 -11.03 -4.20 -14.28
N GLY A 217 -11.01 -3.25 -15.19
CA GLY A 217 -11.90 -3.26 -16.37
C GLY A 217 -13.35 -3.09 -15.97
N THR A 218 -14.21 -4.09 -16.23
CA THR A 218 -15.64 -4.06 -15.89
C THR A 218 -15.86 -4.30 -14.37
N TYR A 219 -15.32 -3.44 -13.54
CA TYR A 219 -15.23 -3.61 -12.08
C TYR A 219 -16.59 -3.70 -11.36
N LEU A 220 -17.68 -3.27 -12.00
CA LEU A 220 -19.05 -3.42 -11.45
C LEU A 220 -19.59 -4.84 -11.57
N GLU A 221 -18.99 -5.68 -12.41
CA GLU A 221 -19.36 -7.09 -12.52
C GLU A 221 -18.65 -7.89 -11.42
N LEU A 222 -19.37 -8.86 -10.82
CA LEU A 222 -18.75 -9.77 -9.87
C LEU A 222 -17.81 -10.73 -10.61
N PRO A 223 -16.61 -11.00 -10.08
CA PRO A 223 -15.71 -11.97 -10.67
C PRO A 223 -16.35 -13.36 -10.66
N LYS A 224 -16.06 -14.17 -11.69
CA LYS A 224 -16.59 -15.54 -11.81
C LYS A 224 -15.94 -16.49 -10.80
N ASP A 225 -14.74 -16.19 -10.36
CA ASP A 225 -13.97 -16.95 -9.38
C ASP A 225 -13.65 -16.10 -8.17
N ILE A 226 -14.42 -16.29 -7.10
CA ILE A 226 -14.25 -15.62 -5.82
C ILE A 226 -13.39 -16.43 -4.83
N ASN A 227 -12.89 -17.60 -5.24
CA ASN A 227 -12.14 -18.50 -4.36
C ASN A 227 -10.62 -18.28 -4.41
N THR A 228 -10.14 -17.37 -5.26
CA THR A 228 -8.71 -17.10 -5.44
C THR A 228 -8.16 -16.05 -4.49
N HIS A 229 -8.99 -15.55 -3.58
CA HIS A 229 -8.55 -14.51 -2.65
C HIS A 229 -7.61 -15.06 -1.58
N PHE A 230 -6.49 -14.39 -1.37
CA PHE A 230 -5.53 -14.74 -0.33
C PHE A 230 -6.02 -14.22 1.03
N GLN A 231 -5.86 -15.04 2.07
CA GLN A 231 -6.10 -14.60 3.44
C GLN A 231 -4.82 -13.96 3.98
N HIS A 232 -4.90 -12.71 4.36
CA HIS A 232 -3.77 -11.93 4.86
C HIS A 232 -3.61 -12.02 6.37
N ILE A 233 -4.69 -12.38 7.08
CA ILE A 233 -4.69 -12.52 8.52
C ILE A 233 -4.83 -14.00 8.90
N ASP A 234 -3.91 -14.48 9.74
CA ASP A 234 -3.99 -15.84 10.29
C ASP A 234 -5.21 -15.94 11.24
N ARG A 235 -6.19 -16.76 10.85
CA ARG A 235 -7.41 -16.99 11.63
C ARG A 235 -7.15 -17.54 13.03
N THR A 236 -6.01 -18.22 13.24
CA THR A 236 -5.65 -18.71 14.59
C THR A 236 -5.31 -17.56 15.52
N LEU A 237 -4.72 -16.48 14.99
CA LEU A 237 -4.45 -15.25 15.74
C LEU A 237 -5.75 -14.52 16.09
N LEU A 238 -6.69 -14.42 15.14
CA LEU A 238 -7.97 -13.75 15.38
C LEU A 238 -8.79 -14.42 16.48
N ASN A 239 -8.68 -15.74 16.64
CA ASN A 239 -9.39 -16.50 17.66
C ASN A 239 -8.59 -16.68 18.97
N ALA A 240 -7.42 -16.07 19.07
CA ALA A 240 -6.64 -16.13 20.30
C ALA A 240 -7.31 -15.29 21.42
N PRO A 241 -7.42 -15.80 22.66
CA PRO A 241 -8.06 -15.06 23.76
C PRO A 241 -7.45 -13.68 24.02
N LYS A 242 -6.14 -13.55 23.87
CA LYS A 242 -5.43 -12.27 24.00
C LYS A 242 -5.82 -11.25 22.92
N THR A 243 -5.98 -11.69 21.68
CA THR A 243 -6.44 -10.85 20.57
C THR A 243 -7.86 -10.37 20.84
N GLU A 244 -8.75 -11.25 21.28
CA GLU A 244 -10.12 -10.89 21.64
C GLU A 244 -10.17 -9.83 22.76
N GLU A 245 -9.33 -9.97 23.79
CA GLU A 245 -9.23 -9.01 24.89
C GLU A 245 -8.67 -7.66 24.44
N ALA A 246 -7.59 -7.68 23.64
CA ALA A 246 -6.97 -6.49 23.08
C ALA A 246 -7.94 -5.71 22.19
N LEU A 247 -8.68 -6.39 21.30
CA LEU A 247 -9.69 -5.79 20.44
C LEU A 247 -10.86 -5.22 21.26
N LYS A 248 -11.36 -5.91 22.27
CA LYS A 248 -12.40 -5.39 23.18
C LYS A 248 -11.96 -4.09 23.87
N THR A 249 -10.72 -4.03 24.32
CA THR A 249 -10.14 -2.84 24.96
C THR A 249 -10.05 -1.68 23.96
N LEU A 250 -9.58 -1.96 22.74
CA LEU A 250 -9.49 -0.97 21.67
C LEU A 250 -10.85 -0.37 21.33
N PHE A 251 -11.87 -1.20 21.11
CA PHE A 251 -13.21 -0.75 20.75
C PHE A 251 -13.94 -0.03 21.90
N ALA A 252 -13.69 -0.41 23.14
CA ALA A 252 -14.22 0.32 24.29
C ALA A 252 -13.69 1.76 24.35
N GLY A 253 -12.43 1.98 24.00
CA GLY A 253 -11.82 3.32 23.91
C GLY A 253 -12.41 4.19 22.80
N VAL A 254 -12.76 3.59 21.67
CA VAL A 254 -13.39 4.31 20.53
C VAL A 254 -14.81 4.81 20.89
N GLN A 255 -15.62 4.02 21.57
CA GLN A 255 -16.98 4.42 21.96
C GLN A 255 -17.02 5.60 22.94
N THR A 256 -15.99 5.74 23.79
CA THR A 256 -15.91 6.88 24.72
C THR A 256 -15.51 8.19 24.04
N SER A 257 -14.77 8.15 22.96
CA SER A 257 -14.33 9.35 22.23
C SER A 257 -15.45 9.96 21.35
N THR A 258 -16.42 9.17 20.91
CA THR A 258 -17.57 9.66 20.13
C THR A 258 -18.68 10.28 20.99
N SER A 259 -18.73 10.01 22.30
CA SER A 259 -19.74 10.54 23.21
C SER A 259 -19.40 11.91 23.81
N THR A 260 -18.21 12.43 23.60
CA THR A 260 -17.76 13.75 24.12
C THR A 260 -17.81 14.89 23.09
N ALA A 261 -18.30 14.61 21.88
CA ALA A 261 -18.43 15.59 20.78
C ALA A 261 -19.89 16.02 20.53
N ASN A 262 -20.71 16.13 21.58
CA ASN A 262 -22.07 16.76 21.54
C ASN A 262 -22.09 18.01 22.40
#